data_e390da726312d5639d8ae006019cdb7c
#
_entry.id   e390da726312d5639d8ae006019cdb7c
#
_cell.length_a   1.000
_cell.length_b   1.000
_cell.length_c   1.000
_cell.angle_alpha   90.00
_cell.angle_beta   90.00
_cell.angle_gamma   90.00
#
_symmetry.space_group_name_H-M   'P 1'
#
loop_
_entity.id
_entity.type
_entity.pdbx_description
1 polymer ?
#
loop_
_entity_poly.entity_id
_entity_poly.type
_entity_poly.pdbx_seq_one_letter_code
_entity_poly.pdbx_strand_id
1 'polypeptide(L)'
;MIGIRAVHKRSKNAMFISAETTKIKGEHYMEVIQYQDLAARTINPTLTHEQMQDHALKGMVGEIGEINSIYQKVYQGHEFDEEHVKKELGDLMWFIAEYCTGWGWNLDDICQMNIDKLRARFPDGFEVDKSIHRAEGDI
;
A
#
# COMPACT_ATOMS: atom_id res chain seq x y z
N MET A 1 17.51 3.56 -26.67
CA MET A 1 17.08 2.42 -25.82
C MET A 1 18.10 2.32 -24.69
N ILE A 2 17.87 3.06 -23.59
CA ILE A 2 18.78 3.09 -22.43
C ILE A 2 18.23 2.08 -21.45
N GLY A 3 18.91 0.92 -21.36
CA GLY A 3 18.52 -0.13 -20.44
C GLY A 3 18.79 0.30 -19.00
N ILE A 4 17.73 0.46 -18.23
CA ILE A 4 17.81 0.53 -16.77
C ILE A 4 18.32 -0.85 -16.33
N ARG A 5 19.63 -0.98 -16.11
CA ARG A 5 20.18 -2.12 -15.38
C ARG A 5 19.78 -1.97 -13.92
N ALA A 6 18.60 -2.45 -13.59
CA ALA A 6 18.22 -2.70 -12.22
C ALA A 6 19.27 -3.64 -11.61
N VAL A 7 19.99 -3.14 -10.64
CA VAL A 7 20.80 -3.97 -9.73
C VAL A 7 19.81 -4.73 -8.84
N HIS A 8 19.16 -5.72 -9.44
CA HIS A 8 18.37 -6.70 -8.71
C HIS A 8 19.26 -7.90 -8.43
N LYS A 9 20.09 -7.81 -7.40
CA LYS A 9 20.51 -9.02 -6.71
C LYS A 9 19.27 -9.59 -6.00
N ARG A 10 18.49 -10.37 -6.74
CA ARG A 10 17.47 -11.22 -6.13
C ARG A 10 18.18 -12.17 -5.17
N SER A 11 18.12 -11.85 -3.89
CA SER A 11 18.26 -12.84 -2.85
C SER A 11 17.18 -13.89 -3.09
N LYS A 12 17.59 -15.14 -3.34
CA LYS A 12 16.71 -16.30 -3.49
C LYS A 12 16.23 -16.79 -2.12
N ASN A 13 15.72 -15.88 -1.30
CA ASN A 13 15.00 -16.20 -0.09
C ASN A 13 13.66 -15.46 -0.18
N ALA A 14 12.73 -15.98 -0.99
CA ALA A 14 11.33 -15.77 -0.72
C ALA A 14 11.04 -16.52 0.60
N MET A 15 11.31 -15.86 1.69
CA MET A 15 10.90 -16.30 3.01
C MET A 15 9.37 -16.19 3.02
N PHE A 16 8.68 -17.33 2.79
CA PHE A 16 7.30 -17.47 3.17
C PHE A 16 7.26 -17.23 4.68
N ILE A 17 6.81 -16.03 5.07
CA ILE A 17 6.48 -15.75 6.45
C ILE A 17 5.28 -16.65 6.74
N SER A 18 5.52 -17.78 7.40
CA SER A 18 4.46 -18.59 7.95
C SER A 18 3.67 -17.69 8.90
N ALA A 19 2.34 -17.88 8.96
CA ALA A 19 1.41 -17.07 9.75
C ALA A 19 1.58 -17.22 11.29
N GLU A 20 2.72 -17.71 11.75
CA GLU A 20 3.16 -17.61 13.14
C GLU A 20 4.04 -16.36 13.24
N THR A 21 3.42 -15.28 13.71
CA THR A 21 4.13 -14.08 14.18
C THR A 21 5.11 -14.49 15.27
N THR A 22 6.31 -14.88 14.86
CA THR A 22 7.43 -15.01 15.80
C THR A 22 7.73 -13.58 16.25
N LYS A 23 7.17 -13.19 17.40
CA LYS A 23 7.56 -11.96 18.10
C LYS A 23 9.06 -12.02 18.34
N ILE A 24 9.83 -11.37 17.45
CA ILE A 24 11.24 -11.11 17.71
C ILE A 24 11.24 -10.10 18.86
N LYS A 25 11.77 -10.52 20.00
CA LYS A 25 11.82 -9.73 21.24
C LYS A 25 12.56 -8.41 20.96
N GLY A 26 11.82 -7.29 20.97
CA GLY A 26 12.38 -5.94 20.88
C GLY A 26 11.99 -5.12 19.64
N GLU A 27 11.34 -5.69 18.61
CA GLU A 27 10.81 -4.93 17.48
C GLU A 27 9.37 -4.50 17.73
N HIS A 28 9.11 -3.21 17.57
CA HIS A 28 7.77 -2.65 17.72
C HIS A 28 7.07 -2.76 16.35
N TYR A 29 6.21 -3.79 16.20
CA TYR A 29 5.35 -3.89 15.03
C TYR A 29 4.08 -3.07 15.26
N MET A 30 3.74 -2.23 14.29
CA MET A 30 2.49 -1.49 14.27
C MET A 30 1.41 -2.36 13.62
N GLU A 31 0.33 -2.64 14.34
CA GLU A 31 -0.85 -3.28 13.78
C GLU A 31 -1.59 -2.32 12.85
N VAL A 32 -2.25 -2.83 11.80
CA VAL A 32 -2.93 -1.98 10.80
C VAL A 32 -4.04 -1.14 11.44
N ILE A 33 -4.82 -1.74 12.34
CA ILE A 33 -5.86 -1.00 13.06
C ILE A 33 -5.28 0.09 13.97
N GLN A 34 -4.13 -0.19 14.60
CA GLN A 34 -3.43 0.82 15.41
C GLN A 34 -2.95 1.99 14.55
N TYR A 35 -2.48 1.71 13.32
CA TYR A 35 -2.11 2.76 12.38
C TYR A 35 -3.32 3.63 12.02
N GLN A 36 -4.48 3.01 11.70
CA GLN A 36 -5.71 3.75 11.38
C GLN A 36 -6.16 4.65 12.54
N ASP A 37 -6.14 4.14 13.77
CA ASP A 37 -6.49 4.90 14.97
C ASP A 37 -5.56 6.11 15.18
N LEU A 38 -4.26 5.94 14.97
CA LEU A 38 -3.27 7.01 15.11
C LEU A 38 -3.42 8.05 13.98
N ALA A 39 -3.64 7.61 12.75
CA ALA A 39 -3.90 8.49 11.61
C ALA A 39 -5.17 9.31 11.80
N ALA A 40 -6.25 8.70 12.31
CA ALA A 40 -7.53 9.37 12.55
C ALA A 40 -7.41 10.59 13.50
N ARG A 41 -6.42 10.60 14.40
CA ARG A 41 -6.17 11.73 15.31
C ARG A 41 -5.74 13.01 14.59
N THR A 42 -5.27 12.92 13.36
CA THR A 42 -4.79 14.05 12.55
C THR A 42 -5.77 14.47 11.46
N ILE A 43 -6.89 13.75 11.30
CA ILE A 43 -7.99 14.13 10.41
C ILE A 43 -8.64 15.43 10.94
N ASN A 44 -8.98 16.33 10.03
CA ASN A 44 -9.69 17.55 10.40
C ASN A 44 -11.08 17.21 11.00
N PRO A 45 -11.32 17.50 12.30
CA PRO A 45 -12.54 17.10 12.98
C PRO A 45 -13.80 17.86 12.53
N THR A 46 -13.66 18.86 11.68
CA THR A 46 -14.80 19.63 11.13
C THR A 46 -15.38 19.03 9.86
N LEU A 47 -14.71 18.03 9.27
CA LEU A 47 -15.18 17.36 8.06
C LEU A 47 -16.36 16.43 8.37
N THR A 48 -17.35 16.43 7.50
CA THR A 48 -18.37 15.38 7.48
C THR A 48 -17.75 14.07 6.94
N HIS A 49 -18.41 12.94 7.15
CA HIS A 49 -17.97 11.66 6.60
C HIS A 49 -17.79 11.70 5.07
N GLU A 50 -18.75 12.31 4.35
CA GLU A 50 -18.66 12.48 2.89
C GLU A 50 -17.47 13.36 2.49
N GLN A 51 -17.20 14.42 3.25
CA GLN A 51 -16.06 15.29 3.01
C GLN A 51 -14.72 14.57 3.27
N MET A 52 -14.63 13.71 4.29
CA MET A 52 -13.45 12.87 4.52
C MET A 52 -13.20 11.93 3.33
N GLN A 53 -14.24 11.29 2.82
CA GLN A 53 -14.15 10.39 1.67
C GLN A 53 -13.65 11.12 0.42
N ASP A 54 -14.22 12.27 0.11
CA ASP A 54 -13.84 13.09 -1.04
C ASP A 54 -12.42 13.66 -0.90
N HIS A 55 -12.08 14.14 0.29
CA HIS A 55 -10.74 14.64 0.62
C HIS A 55 -9.69 13.55 0.45
N ALA A 56 -9.94 12.38 1.02
CA ALA A 56 -9.03 11.24 0.95
C ALA A 56 -8.81 10.75 -0.50
N LEU A 57 -9.86 10.65 -1.31
CA LEU A 57 -9.72 10.27 -2.73
C LEU A 57 -8.85 11.25 -3.51
N LYS A 58 -9.04 12.56 -3.30
CA LYS A 58 -8.22 13.59 -3.94
C LYS A 58 -6.78 13.55 -3.46
N GLY A 59 -6.58 13.33 -2.16
CA GLY A 59 -5.25 13.19 -1.58
C GLY A 59 -4.50 11.99 -2.14
N MET A 60 -5.11 10.80 -2.19
CA MET A 60 -4.48 9.62 -2.80
C MET A 60 -3.98 9.89 -4.23
N VAL A 61 -4.77 10.59 -5.05
CA VAL A 61 -4.34 10.96 -6.42
C VAL A 61 -3.16 11.95 -6.39
N GLY A 62 -3.16 12.88 -5.42
CA GLY A 62 -2.07 13.82 -5.22
C GLY A 62 -0.76 13.10 -4.90
N GLU A 63 -0.74 12.23 -3.89
CA GLU A 63 0.45 11.50 -3.46
C GLU A 63 1.01 10.58 -4.55
N ILE A 64 0.13 9.89 -5.30
CA ILE A 64 0.55 9.13 -6.47
C ILE A 64 1.21 10.04 -7.51
N GLY A 65 0.69 11.25 -7.72
CA GLY A 65 1.27 12.26 -8.59
C GLY A 65 2.66 12.72 -8.12
N GLU A 66 2.86 12.90 -6.82
CA GLU A 66 4.15 13.28 -6.23
C GLU A 66 5.19 12.17 -6.38
N ILE A 67 4.82 10.92 -6.09
CA ILE A 67 5.68 9.76 -6.37
C ILE A 67 6.06 9.72 -7.86
N ASN A 68 5.08 9.86 -8.76
CA ASN A 68 5.34 9.87 -10.21
C ASN A 68 6.29 11.01 -10.62
N SER A 69 6.17 12.18 -10.01
CA SER A 69 7.06 13.33 -10.25
C SER A 69 8.52 13.03 -9.89
N ILE A 70 8.76 12.28 -8.79
CA ILE A 70 10.11 11.84 -8.41
C ILE A 70 10.72 10.98 -9.53
N TYR A 71 9.97 10.00 -10.04
CA TYR A 71 10.42 9.15 -11.16
C TYR A 71 10.63 9.95 -12.45
N GLN A 72 9.77 10.93 -12.75
CA GLN A 72 9.97 11.83 -13.91
C GLN A 72 11.29 12.61 -13.83
N LYS A 73 11.65 13.10 -12.65
CA LYS A 73 12.92 13.82 -12.43
C LYS A 73 14.13 12.94 -12.74
N VAL A 74 14.08 11.63 -12.48
CA VAL A 74 15.16 10.70 -12.85
C VAL A 74 15.40 10.68 -14.36
N TYR A 75 14.35 10.72 -15.17
CA TYR A 75 14.50 10.83 -16.64
C TYR A 75 15.09 12.17 -17.10
N GLN A 76 15.04 13.18 -16.23
CA GLN A 76 15.65 14.50 -16.46
C GLN A 76 17.09 14.58 -15.93
N GLY A 77 17.65 13.49 -15.39
CA GLY A 77 19.01 13.41 -14.89
C GLY A 77 19.18 13.69 -13.40
N HIS A 78 18.10 13.79 -12.62
CA HIS A 78 18.19 13.86 -11.16
C HIS A 78 18.49 12.49 -10.55
N GLU A 79 19.12 12.48 -9.38
CA GLU A 79 19.25 11.27 -8.58
C GLU A 79 17.88 10.82 -8.06
N PHE A 80 17.72 9.50 -7.91
CA PHE A 80 16.50 8.94 -7.34
C PHE A 80 16.45 9.16 -5.83
N ASP A 81 15.41 9.87 -5.36
CA ASP A 81 15.19 10.18 -3.96
C ASP A 81 14.28 9.09 -3.32
N GLU A 82 14.90 8.01 -2.86
CA GLU A 82 14.21 6.90 -2.21
C GLU A 82 13.49 7.32 -0.92
N GLU A 83 14.10 8.20 -0.13
CA GLU A 83 13.52 8.65 1.13
C GLU A 83 12.28 9.52 0.91
N HIS A 84 12.28 10.31 -0.16
CA HIS A 84 11.10 11.07 -0.56
C HIS A 84 9.96 10.14 -0.98
N VAL A 85 10.24 9.12 -1.81
CA VAL A 85 9.21 8.12 -2.20
C VAL A 85 8.61 7.44 -0.97
N LYS A 86 9.40 7.11 0.06
CA LYS A 86 8.89 6.52 1.30
C LYS A 86 7.95 7.45 2.05
N LYS A 87 8.21 8.75 2.05
CA LYS A 87 7.33 9.75 2.69
C LYS A 87 6.00 9.83 1.97
N GLU A 88 6.02 9.97 0.64
CA GLU A 88 4.78 10.04 -0.16
C GLU A 88 3.96 8.73 -0.07
N LEU A 89 4.62 7.57 0.04
CA LEU A 89 3.93 6.31 0.35
C LEU A 89 3.29 6.33 1.74
N GLY A 90 3.92 6.96 2.72
CA GLY A 90 3.35 7.17 4.05
C GLY A 90 2.10 8.05 4.00
N ASP A 91 2.16 9.15 3.24
CA ASP A 91 1.03 10.07 3.08
C ASP A 91 -0.12 9.41 2.30
N LEU A 92 0.18 8.60 1.29
CA LEU A 92 -0.81 7.77 0.60
C LEU A 92 -1.51 6.78 1.57
N MET A 93 -0.76 6.15 2.48
CA MET A 93 -1.34 5.27 3.50
C MET A 93 -2.23 6.04 4.47
N TRP A 94 -1.87 7.28 4.81
CA TRP A 94 -2.68 8.15 5.65
C TRP A 94 -4.03 8.45 4.99
N PHE A 95 -4.06 8.80 3.70
CA PHE A 95 -5.31 9.02 2.96
C PHE A 95 -6.16 7.75 2.82
N ILE A 96 -5.54 6.57 2.70
CA ILE A 96 -6.27 5.30 2.72
C ILE A 96 -6.96 5.09 4.08
N ALA A 97 -6.26 5.38 5.19
CA ALA A 97 -6.83 5.29 6.53
C ALA A 97 -7.96 6.30 6.74
N GLU A 98 -7.81 7.54 6.26
CA GLU A 98 -8.86 8.56 6.29
C GLU A 98 -10.10 8.11 5.52
N TYR A 99 -9.93 7.56 4.32
CA TYR A 99 -11.03 7.05 3.51
C TYR A 99 -11.83 5.97 4.24
N CYS A 100 -11.12 4.99 4.83
CA CYS A 100 -11.76 3.95 5.62
C CYS A 100 -12.49 4.53 6.84
N THR A 101 -11.89 5.50 7.51
CA THR A 101 -12.51 6.20 8.66
C THR A 101 -13.78 6.95 8.24
N GLY A 102 -13.76 7.62 7.10
CA GLY A 102 -14.92 8.30 6.54
C GLY A 102 -16.10 7.38 6.20
N TRP A 103 -15.82 6.10 5.89
CA TRP A 103 -16.83 5.06 5.68
C TRP A 103 -17.20 4.28 6.95
N GLY A 104 -16.45 4.44 8.03
CA GLY A 104 -16.58 3.60 9.23
C GLY A 104 -16.08 2.16 9.01
N TRP A 105 -15.16 1.95 8.08
CA TRP A 105 -14.55 0.65 7.80
C TRP A 105 -13.25 0.49 8.59
N ASN A 106 -12.95 -0.74 8.98
CA ASN A 106 -11.64 -1.09 9.51
C ASN A 106 -10.67 -1.40 8.36
N LEU A 107 -9.51 -0.79 8.39
CA LEU A 107 -8.50 -0.98 7.34
C LEU A 107 -7.93 -2.41 7.32
N ASP A 108 -7.82 -3.06 8.47
CA ASP A 108 -7.39 -4.47 8.56
C ASP A 108 -8.41 -5.43 7.93
N ASP A 109 -9.72 -5.17 8.03
CA ASP A 109 -10.74 -5.94 7.30
C ASP A 109 -10.54 -5.83 5.78
N ILE A 110 -10.26 -4.64 5.28
CA ILE A 110 -9.95 -4.41 3.86
C ILE A 110 -8.69 -5.17 3.44
N CYS A 111 -7.65 -5.14 4.28
CA CYS A 111 -6.42 -5.90 4.05
C CYS A 111 -6.71 -7.41 4.03
N GLN A 112 -7.51 -7.92 4.99
CA GLN A 112 -7.87 -9.34 5.06
C GLN A 112 -8.67 -9.77 3.83
N MET A 113 -9.70 -9.01 3.43
CA MET A 113 -10.47 -9.27 2.22
C MET A 113 -9.60 -9.38 0.97
N ASN A 114 -8.60 -8.48 0.85
CA ASN A 114 -7.67 -8.54 -0.27
C ASN A 114 -6.77 -9.78 -0.23
N ILE A 115 -6.27 -10.16 0.95
CA ILE A 115 -5.46 -11.38 1.12
C ILE A 115 -6.28 -12.63 0.79
N ASP A 116 -7.53 -12.72 1.22
CA ASP A 116 -8.40 -13.86 0.95
C ASP A 116 -8.71 -13.99 -0.55
N LYS A 117 -8.96 -12.86 -1.22
CA LYS A 117 -9.09 -12.82 -2.68
C LYS A 117 -7.81 -13.30 -3.38
N LEU A 118 -6.64 -12.83 -2.95
CA LEU A 118 -5.37 -13.25 -3.53
C LEU A 118 -5.05 -14.74 -3.29
N ARG A 119 -5.38 -15.27 -2.11
CA ARG A 119 -5.25 -16.69 -1.80
C ARG A 119 -6.18 -17.56 -2.64
N ALA A 120 -7.41 -17.11 -2.86
CA ALA A 120 -8.34 -17.82 -3.74
C ALA A 120 -7.84 -17.88 -5.18
N ARG A 121 -7.26 -16.76 -5.69
CA ARG A 121 -6.71 -16.68 -7.05
C ARG A 121 -5.39 -17.45 -7.20
N PHE A 122 -4.52 -17.37 -6.22
CA PHE A 122 -3.14 -17.86 -6.24
C PHE A 122 -2.83 -18.72 -5.00
N PRO A 123 -3.47 -19.88 -4.82
CA PRO A 123 -3.32 -20.70 -3.61
C PRO A 123 -1.87 -21.14 -3.37
N ASP A 124 -1.11 -21.39 -4.42
CA ASP A 124 0.29 -21.83 -4.39
C ASP A 124 1.28 -20.71 -4.77
N GLY A 125 0.83 -19.45 -4.79
CA GLY A 125 1.60 -18.31 -5.24
C GLY A 125 1.26 -17.88 -6.67
N PHE A 126 1.92 -16.84 -7.17
CA PHE A 126 1.61 -16.22 -8.45
C PHE A 126 1.83 -17.21 -9.62
N GLU A 127 0.79 -17.36 -10.47
CA GLU A 127 0.82 -18.11 -11.72
C GLU A 127 0.33 -17.24 -12.89
N VAL A 128 1.09 -17.23 -13.99
CA VAL A 128 0.78 -16.39 -15.16
C VAL A 128 -0.58 -16.75 -15.77
N ASP A 129 -0.89 -18.04 -15.88
CA ASP A 129 -2.15 -18.50 -16.46
C ASP A 129 -3.36 -18.02 -15.63
N LYS A 130 -3.31 -18.14 -14.32
CA LYS A 130 -4.34 -17.62 -13.39
C LYS A 130 -4.46 -16.10 -13.40
N SER A 131 -3.41 -15.40 -13.77
CA SER A 131 -3.43 -13.93 -13.93
C SER A 131 -4.14 -13.52 -15.23
N ILE A 132 -3.97 -14.28 -16.30
CA ILE A 132 -4.55 -14.01 -17.63
C ILE A 132 -6.00 -14.51 -17.69
N HIS A 133 -6.24 -15.74 -17.23
CA HIS A 133 -7.56 -16.40 -17.26
C HIS A 133 -8.20 -16.37 -15.87
N ARG A 134 -8.79 -15.21 -15.54
CA ARG A 134 -9.50 -15.04 -14.26
C ARG A 134 -10.77 -15.87 -14.22
N ALA A 135 -11.09 -16.43 -13.05
CA ALA A 135 -12.37 -17.08 -12.83
C ALA A 135 -13.53 -16.07 -12.97
N GLU A 136 -14.70 -16.55 -13.38
CA GLU A 136 -15.91 -15.71 -13.47
C GLU A 136 -16.23 -15.13 -12.07
N GLY A 137 -16.40 -13.81 -11.98
CA GLY A 137 -16.63 -13.10 -10.72
C GLY A 137 -15.37 -12.71 -9.93
N ASP A 138 -14.17 -13.04 -10.41
CA ASP A 138 -12.91 -12.56 -9.85
C ASP A 138 -12.59 -11.17 -10.40
N ILE A 139 -12.84 -10.14 -9.60
CA ILE A 139 -12.65 -8.72 -9.93
C ILE A 139 -11.25 -8.25 -9.53
#